data_11105575412b53a7bb91f54fdc8b8cd9
#
_entry.id   11105575412b53a7bb91f54fdc8b8cd9
#
_cell.length_a   1.000
_cell.length_b   1.000
_cell.length_c   1.000
_cell.angle_alpha   90.00
_cell.angle_beta   90.00
_cell.angle_gamma   90.00
#
_symmetry.space_group_name_H-M   'P 1'
#
loop_
_entity.id
_entity.type
_entity.pdbx_description
1 polymer ?
#
loop_
_entity_poly.entity_id
_entity_poly.type
_entity_poly.pdbx_seq_one_letter_code
_entity_poly.pdbx_strand_id
1 'polypeptide(L)'
;YMNSIIRVDSIHANSLSLWLLPGYVVGAIICFWWFRWQRWRFRFLISGGMFCYVIYLAILYFGITPYGTYEMLYLPILFRGVGMMVLFIAFGVFVVEDLDPHLTLSNAFFLISFRSALAPVLSASFFNNMLYYLQVKGMNVLSENMTLTNPIAEQKYNQALNSALAQGHEFSEAGQLATNSLYSTLQQQSLLLALKTLIGYVLILALVVAVVAAFIPFHKTLKVAVVKTGDDMV
;
A
#
# COMPACT_ATOMS: atom_id res chain seq x y z
N TYR A 1 4.33 -8.62 -4.42
CA TYR A 1 3.54 -8.83 -5.63
C TYR A 1 4.38 -8.70 -6.89
N MET A 2 5.07 -7.56 -7.09
CA MET A 2 5.87 -7.30 -8.29
C MET A 2 6.97 -8.35 -8.51
N ASN A 3 7.79 -8.61 -7.51
CA ASN A 3 8.90 -9.55 -7.67
C ASN A 3 8.48 -11.02 -7.63
N SER A 4 7.44 -11.34 -6.84
CA SER A 4 7.06 -12.74 -6.59
C SER A 4 6.04 -13.28 -7.59
N ILE A 5 5.18 -12.43 -8.15
CA ILE A 5 4.09 -12.85 -9.04
C ILE A 5 4.30 -12.37 -10.46
N ILE A 6 4.56 -11.09 -10.67
CA ILE A 6 4.72 -10.52 -12.02
C ILE A 6 6.13 -10.73 -12.57
N ARG A 7 7.12 -11.07 -11.72
CA ARG A 7 8.55 -11.23 -12.07
C ARG A 7 9.10 -10.01 -12.81
N VAL A 8 8.74 -8.82 -12.35
CA VAL A 8 9.22 -7.56 -12.92
C VAL A 8 10.68 -7.36 -12.58
N ASP A 9 11.49 -7.03 -13.56
CA ASP A 9 12.89 -6.67 -13.37
C ASP A 9 13.03 -5.48 -12.42
N SER A 10 14.12 -5.44 -11.67
CA SER A 10 14.44 -4.36 -10.72
C SER A 10 14.41 -2.96 -11.37
N ILE A 11 14.74 -2.86 -12.64
CA ILE A 11 14.71 -1.63 -13.43
C ILE A 11 13.27 -1.11 -13.56
N HIS A 12 12.33 -1.98 -13.91
CA HIS A 12 10.90 -1.63 -14.03
C HIS A 12 10.26 -1.35 -12.67
N ALA A 13 10.67 -2.06 -11.61
CA ALA A 13 10.23 -1.79 -10.25
C ALA A 13 10.67 -0.40 -9.77
N ASN A 14 11.89 0.02 -10.11
CA ASN A 14 12.39 1.36 -9.81
C ASN A 14 11.67 2.44 -10.63
N SER A 15 11.35 2.18 -11.90
CA SER A 15 10.60 3.14 -12.72
C SER A 15 9.19 3.39 -12.17
N LEU A 16 8.55 2.38 -11.58
CA LEU A 16 7.26 2.55 -10.90
C LEU A 16 7.34 3.51 -9.71
N SER A 17 8.47 3.53 -8.99
CA SER A 17 8.65 4.46 -7.88
C SER A 17 8.75 5.92 -8.33
N LEU A 18 9.22 6.18 -9.56
CA LEU A 18 9.25 7.53 -10.13
C LEU A 18 7.85 8.12 -10.35
N TRP A 19 6.84 7.27 -10.57
CA TRP A 19 5.45 7.72 -10.70
C TRP A 19 4.84 8.25 -9.40
N LEU A 20 5.51 8.09 -8.26
CA LEU A 20 5.16 8.78 -7.02
C LEU A 20 5.42 10.29 -7.10
N LEU A 21 6.45 10.72 -7.84
CA LEU A 21 6.84 12.13 -7.93
C LEU A 21 5.71 13.02 -8.50
N PRO A 22 5.10 12.73 -9.67
CA PRO A 22 3.98 13.53 -10.15
C PRO A 22 2.80 13.51 -9.15
N GLY A 23 2.56 12.40 -8.44
CA GLY A 23 1.57 12.35 -7.37
C GLY A 23 1.88 13.32 -6.23
N TYR A 24 3.12 13.43 -5.80
CA TYR A 24 3.55 14.39 -4.77
C TYR A 24 3.38 15.84 -5.24
N VAL A 25 3.75 16.16 -6.47
CA VAL A 25 3.61 17.50 -7.04
C VAL A 25 2.13 17.90 -7.10
N VAL A 26 1.27 17.02 -7.60
CA VAL A 26 -0.18 17.27 -7.65
C VAL A 26 -0.75 17.45 -6.24
N GLY A 27 -0.37 16.61 -5.28
CA GLY A 27 -0.78 16.73 -3.88
C GLY A 27 -0.35 18.04 -3.25
N ALA A 28 0.88 18.49 -3.51
CA ALA A 28 1.39 19.78 -3.01
C ALA A 28 0.62 20.97 -3.61
N ILE A 29 0.32 20.94 -4.92
CA ILE A 29 -0.48 21.98 -5.60
C ILE A 29 -1.88 22.04 -5.00
N ILE A 30 -2.54 20.89 -4.78
CA ILE A 30 -3.86 20.81 -4.14
C ILE A 30 -3.81 21.45 -2.76
N CYS A 31 -2.82 21.13 -1.93
CA CYS A 31 -2.66 21.73 -0.61
C CYS A 31 -2.45 23.23 -0.70
N PHE A 32 -1.57 23.70 -1.58
CA PHE A 32 -1.30 25.13 -1.78
C PHE A 32 -2.58 25.90 -2.13
N TRP A 33 -3.35 25.41 -3.11
CA TRP A 33 -4.62 26.03 -3.50
C TRP A 33 -5.63 26.01 -2.37
N TRP A 34 -5.73 24.89 -1.64
CA TRP A 34 -6.65 24.75 -0.54
C TRP A 34 -6.36 25.73 0.59
N PHE A 35 -5.10 25.84 1.00
CA PHE A 35 -4.69 26.80 2.04
C PHE A 35 -4.84 28.26 1.59
N ARG A 36 -4.69 28.54 0.31
CA ARG A 36 -4.92 29.87 -0.24
C ARG A 36 -6.39 30.28 -0.23
N TRP A 37 -7.30 29.35 -0.48
CA TRP A 37 -8.73 29.65 -0.66
C TRP A 37 -9.56 29.39 0.58
N GLN A 38 -9.29 28.33 1.35
CA GLN A 38 -10.09 27.91 2.50
C GLN A 38 -9.19 27.55 3.71
N ARG A 39 -8.57 28.56 4.32
CA ARG A 39 -7.63 28.41 5.45
C ARG A 39 -8.14 27.55 6.63
N TRP A 40 -9.44 27.27 6.72
CA TRP A 40 -10.09 26.81 7.94
C TRP A 40 -10.65 25.40 7.89
N ARG A 41 -10.53 24.66 6.77
CA ARG A 41 -11.18 23.37 6.61
C ARG A 41 -10.19 22.22 6.46
N PHE A 42 -9.31 22.03 7.45
CA PHE A 42 -8.43 20.86 7.53
C PHE A 42 -9.18 19.52 7.39
N ARG A 43 -10.39 19.46 7.92
CA ARG A 43 -11.27 18.30 7.85
C ARG A 43 -11.41 17.76 6.41
N PHE A 44 -11.73 18.63 5.48
CA PHE A 44 -11.91 18.20 4.08
C PHE A 44 -10.59 17.81 3.42
N LEU A 45 -9.49 18.45 3.79
CA LEU A 45 -8.17 18.15 3.26
C LEU A 45 -7.70 16.77 3.75
N ILE A 46 -7.84 16.48 5.05
CA ILE A 46 -7.49 15.18 5.64
C ILE A 46 -8.39 14.08 5.09
N SER A 47 -9.71 14.32 5.04
CA SER A 47 -10.65 13.37 4.47
C SER A 47 -10.37 13.11 2.97
N GLY A 48 -10.08 14.15 2.19
CA GLY A 48 -9.71 14.04 0.78
C GLY A 48 -8.42 13.22 0.58
N GLY A 49 -7.40 13.47 1.39
CA GLY A 49 -6.16 12.67 1.37
C GLY A 49 -6.41 11.19 1.70
N MET A 50 -7.21 10.92 2.73
CA MET A 50 -7.62 9.54 3.06
C MET A 50 -8.44 8.91 1.93
N PHE A 51 -9.33 9.67 1.29
CA PHE A 51 -10.11 9.17 0.16
C PHE A 51 -9.23 8.79 -1.04
N CYS A 52 -8.17 9.54 -1.31
CA CYS A 52 -7.18 9.16 -2.32
C CYS A 52 -6.52 7.80 -1.99
N TYR A 53 -6.25 7.51 -0.70
CA TYR A 53 -5.77 6.19 -0.29
C TYR A 53 -6.82 5.08 -0.49
N VAL A 54 -8.08 5.36 -0.22
CA VAL A 54 -9.17 4.39 -0.47
C VAL A 54 -9.26 4.08 -1.96
N ILE A 55 -9.18 5.08 -2.84
CA ILE A 55 -9.17 4.90 -4.29
C ILE A 55 -7.95 4.06 -4.71
N TYR A 56 -6.76 4.39 -4.20
CA TYR A 56 -5.55 3.62 -4.45
C TYR A 56 -5.73 2.14 -4.10
N LEU A 57 -6.21 1.86 -2.89
CA LEU A 57 -6.41 0.48 -2.41
C LEU A 57 -7.52 -0.24 -3.19
N ALA A 58 -8.58 0.46 -3.57
CA ALA A 58 -9.66 -0.10 -4.38
C ALA A 58 -9.16 -0.51 -5.77
N ILE A 59 -8.44 0.37 -6.47
CA ILE A 59 -7.87 0.05 -7.77
C ILE A 59 -6.89 -1.13 -7.65
N LEU A 60 -6.09 -1.15 -6.59
CA LEU A 60 -5.16 -2.25 -6.34
C LEU A 60 -5.89 -3.57 -6.07
N TYR A 61 -6.96 -3.55 -5.26
CA TYR A 61 -7.76 -4.74 -4.94
C TYR A 61 -8.38 -5.38 -6.18
N PHE A 62 -8.95 -4.56 -7.07
CA PHE A 62 -9.54 -5.05 -8.31
C PHE A 62 -8.50 -5.35 -9.39
N GLY A 63 -7.37 -4.64 -9.41
CA GLY A 63 -6.31 -4.80 -10.39
C GLY A 63 -5.35 -5.98 -10.13
N ILE A 64 -5.31 -6.52 -8.90
CA ILE A 64 -4.47 -7.68 -8.60
C ILE A 64 -5.09 -8.95 -9.20
N THR A 65 -4.53 -9.37 -10.33
CA THR A 65 -4.87 -10.59 -11.03
C THR A 65 -3.58 -11.38 -11.35
N PRO A 66 -3.67 -12.70 -11.58
CA PRO A 66 -2.50 -13.50 -11.98
C PRO A 66 -1.84 -13.06 -13.30
N TYR A 67 -2.63 -12.41 -14.16
CA TYR A 67 -2.22 -11.95 -15.50
C TYR A 67 -2.06 -10.42 -15.57
N GLY A 68 -1.98 -9.75 -14.42
CA GLY A 68 -1.87 -8.28 -14.38
C GLY A 68 -0.55 -7.79 -14.97
N THR A 69 -0.63 -6.78 -15.84
CA THR A 69 0.53 -6.07 -16.35
C THR A 69 0.99 -5.00 -15.35
N TYR A 70 2.29 -4.69 -15.34
CA TYR A 70 2.85 -3.66 -14.47
C TYR A 70 2.27 -2.25 -14.75
N GLU A 71 1.78 -2.03 -15.97
CA GLU A 71 1.16 -0.76 -16.37
C GLU A 71 -0.09 -0.40 -15.56
N MET A 72 -0.83 -1.40 -15.08
CA MET A 72 -2.00 -1.19 -14.22
C MET A 72 -1.64 -0.58 -12.86
N LEU A 73 -0.37 -0.61 -12.47
CA LEU A 73 0.10 -0.06 -11.20
C LEU A 73 0.40 1.43 -11.25
N TYR A 74 0.53 2.05 -12.43
CA TYR A 74 0.84 3.48 -12.54
C TYR A 74 -0.23 4.36 -11.91
N LEU A 75 -1.48 4.10 -12.24
CA LEU A 75 -2.61 4.89 -11.72
C LEU A 75 -2.73 4.80 -10.19
N PRO A 76 -2.75 3.62 -9.56
CA PRO A 76 -2.80 3.53 -8.11
C PRO A 76 -1.59 4.19 -7.44
N ILE A 77 -0.38 4.07 -7.97
CA ILE A 77 0.81 4.70 -7.41
C ILE A 77 0.69 6.23 -7.41
N LEU A 78 0.12 6.81 -8.46
CA LEU A 78 -0.13 8.25 -8.53
C LEU A 78 -1.11 8.69 -7.43
N PHE A 79 -2.25 8.01 -7.26
CA PHE A 79 -3.20 8.30 -6.17
C PHE A 79 -2.59 8.15 -4.78
N ARG A 80 -1.74 7.14 -4.58
CA ARG A 80 -0.96 6.97 -3.36
C ARG A 80 -0.07 8.19 -3.11
N GLY A 81 0.62 8.69 -4.13
CA GLY A 81 1.48 9.86 -4.04
C GLY A 81 0.70 11.10 -3.63
N VAL A 82 -0.43 11.37 -4.28
CA VAL A 82 -1.32 12.50 -3.94
C VAL A 82 -1.79 12.39 -2.49
N GLY A 83 -2.36 11.26 -2.10
CA GLY A 83 -2.87 11.04 -0.75
C GLY A 83 -1.78 11.20 0.32
N MET A 84 -0.59 10.64 0.07
CA MET A 84 0.54 10.73 0.99
C MET A 84 0.99 12.19 1.19
N MET A 85 1.09 12.96 0.11
CA MET A 85 1.54 14.36 0.20
C MET A 85 0.51 15.24 0.89
N VAL A 86 -0.78 15.07 0.54
CA VAL A 86 -1.88 15.81 1.16
C VAL A 86 -1.93 15.55 2.66
N LEU A 87 -1.86 14.30 3.09
CA LEU A 87 -1.89 13.95 4.50
C LEU A 87 -0.63 14.43 5.23
N PHE A 88 0.54 14.33 4.59
CA PHE A 88 1.79 14.81 5.16
C PHE A 88 1.75 16.30 5.49
N ILE A 89 1.31 17.12 4.53
CA ILE A 89 1.22 18.57 4.71
C ILE A 89 0.11 18.90 5.72
N ALA A 90 -1.07 18.28 5.59
CA ALA A 90 -2.20 18.55 6.47
C ALA A 90 -1.88 18.23 7.93
N PHE A 91 -1.32 17.07 8.23
CA PHE A 91 -0.92 16.70 9.59
C PHE A 91 0.28 17.51 10.07
N GLY A 92 1.25 17.80 9.20
CA GLY A 92 2.40 18.63 9.55
C GLY A 92 1.98 20.01 10.03
N VAL A 93 1.09 20.68 9.29
CA VAL A 93 0.57 22.00 9.67
C VAL A 93 -0.29 21.91 10.93
N PHE A 94 -1.16 20.90 11.03
CA PHE A 94 -2.06 20.70 12.17
C PHE A 94 -1.31 20.51 13.50
N VAL A 95 -0.21 19.76 13.47
CA VAL A 95 0.60 19.50 14.69
C VAL A 95 1.39 20.71 15.11
N VAL A 96 1.95 21.48 14.15
CA VAL A 96 2.77 22.66 14.45
C VAL A 96 1.94 23.84 14.96
N GLU A 97 0.68 23.94 14.56
CA GLU A 97 -0.20 25.07 14.87
C GLU A 97 -0.46 25.25 16.38
N ASP A 98 -0.55 24.15 17.13
CA ASP A 98 -0.89 24.17 18.56
C ASP A 98 0.33 24.10 19.50
N LEU A 99 1.54 24.06 18.95
CA LEU A 99 2.74 23.89 19.76
C LEU A 99 3.29 25.20 20.27
N ASP A 100 3.62 25.17 21.56
CA ASP A 100 4.43 26.21 22.17
C ASP A 100 5.78 26.32 21.45
N PRO A 101 6.26 27.52 21.07
CA PRO A 101 7.52 27.71 20.37
C PRO A 101 8.72 26.97 21.00
N HIS A 102 8.73 26.87 22.34
CA HIS A 102 9.78 26.18 23.10
C HIS A 102 9.76 24.64 22.91
N LEU A 103 8.61 24.05 22.59
CA LEU A 103 8.46 22.60 22.40
C LEU A 103 8.54 22.17 20.96
N THR A 104 8.60 23.10 20.01
CA THR A 104 8.58 22.81 18.56
C THR A 104 9.71 21.88 18.14
N LEU A 105 10.94 22.12 18.65
CA LEU A 105 12.10 21.30 18.32
C LEU A 105 11.98 19.88 18.87
N SER A 106 11.55 19.75 20.13
CA SER A 106 11.37 18.44 20.78
C SER A 106 10.28 17.62 20.09
N ASN A 107 9.19 18.26 19.72
CA ASN A 107 8.10 17.58 19.00
C ASN A 107 8.47 17.21 17.58
N ALA A 108 9.21 18.05 16.87
CA ALA A 108 9.74 17.71 15.54
C ALA A 108 10.65 16.49 15.62
N PHE A 109 11.55 16.41 16.60
CA PHE A 109 12.40 15.26 16.84
C PHE A 109 11.59 13.97 17.11
N PHE A 110 10.58 14.07 17.99
CA PHE A 110 9.71 12.93 18.30
C PHE A 110 8.94 12.46 17.08
N LEU A 111 8.34 13.37 16.31
CA LEU A 111 7.60 13.05 15.09
C LEU A 111 8.50 12.40 14.02
N ILE A 112 9.70 12.93 13.82
CA ILE A 112 10.65 12.37 12.86
C ILE A 112 11.08 10.97 13.30
N SER A 113 11.42 10.78 14.57
CA SER A 113 11.84 9.50 15.11
C SER A 113 10.73 8.45 15.05
N PHE A 114 9.51 8.82 15.43
CA PHE A 114 8.36 7.93 15.34
C PHE A 114 8.06 7.53 13.90
N ARG A 115 8.05 8.50 12.99
CA ARG A 115 7.71 8.29 11.60
C ARG A 115 8.78 7.53 10.82
N SER A 116 10.07 7.83 11.05
CA SER A 116 11.17 7.24 10.28
C SER A 116 11.63 5.88 10.80
N ALA A 117 11.51 5.64 12.10
CA ALA A 117 12.00 4.40 12.72
C ALA A 117 10.84 3.52 13.23
N LEU A 118 10.02 4.00 14.15
CA LEU A 118 9.03 3.15 14.83
C LEU A 118 7.89 2.71 13.90
N ALA A 119 7.27 3.64 13.19
CA ALA A 119 6.11 3.33 12.36
C ALA A 119 6.43 2.36 11.21
N PRO A 120 7.53 2.48 10.45
CA PRO A 120 7.89 1.51 9.42
C PRO A 120 8.17 0.11 9.97
N VAL A 121 8.90 0.01 11.10
CA VAL A 121 9.24 -1.29 11.71
C VAL A 121 7.99 -2.00 12.22
N LEU A 122 7.14 -1.29 12.96
CA LEU A 122 5.89 -1.87 13.49
C LEU A 122 4.94 -2.27 12.36
N SER A 123 4.78 -1.42 11.35
CA SER A 123 3.91 -1.73 10.20
C SER A 123 4.45 -2.90 9.38
N ALA A 124 5.75 -2.94 9.09
CA ALA A 124 6.35 -4.03 8.34
C ALA A 124 6.20 -5.36 9.08
N SER A 125 6.47 -5.39 10.40
CA SER A 125 6.30 -6.57 11.23
C SER A 125 4.84 -7.06 11.25
N PHE A 126 3.90 -6.15 11.45
CA PHE A 126 2.47 -6.48 11.46
C PHE A 126 2.00 -7.04 10.12
N PHE A 127 2.30 -6.33 9.03
CA PHE A 127 1.84 -6.74 7.70
C PHE A 127 2.51 -8.04 7.22
N ASN A 128 3.80 -8.23 7.50
CA ASN A 128 4.48 -9.47 7.14
C ASN A 128 3.91 -10.67 7.89
N ASN A 129 3.68 -10.56 9.20
CA ASN A 129 3.08 -11.62 9.99
C ASN A 129 1.65 -11.94 9.53
N MET A 130 0.85 -10.90 9.25
CA MET A 130 -0.52 -11.07 8.76
C MET A 130 -0.53 -11.72 7.37
N LEU A 131 0.37 -11.29 6.48
CA LEU A 131 0.52 -11.88 5.15
C LEU A 131 0.90 -13.36 5.23
N TYR A 132 1.88 -13.70 6.07
CA TYR A 132 2.30 -15.08 6.30
C TYR A 132 1.15 -15.94 6.82
N TYR A 133 0.41 -15.46 7.81
CA TYR A 133 -0.76 -16.17 8.35
C TYR A 133 -1.82 -16.41 7.27
N LEU A 134 -2.16 -15.39 6.48
CA LEU A 134 -3.13 -15.51 5.40
C LEU A 134 -2.64 -16.45 4.28
N GLN A 135 -1.34 -16.43 3.98
CA GLN A 135 -0.73 -17.32 3.00
C GLN A 135 -0.81 -18.78 3.43
N VAL A 136 -0.45 -19.09 4.70
CA VAL A 136 -0.56 -20.44 5.24
C VAL A 136 -2.00 -20.93 5.23
N LYS A 137 -2.93 -20.07 5.66
CA LYS A 137 -4.37 -20.38 5.60
C LYS A 137 -4.84 -20.65 4.17
N GLY A 138 -4.45 -19.79 3.23
CA GLY A 138 -4.77 -19.98 1.81
C GLY A 138 -4.18 -21.26 1.22
N MET A 139 -2.94 -21.59 1.62
CA MET A 139 -2.28 -22.82 1.21
C MET A 139 -3.03 -24.07 1.69
N ASN A 140 -3.46 -24.08 2.95
CA ASN A 140 -4.23 -25.21 3.49
C ASN A 140 -5.54 -25.41 2.73
N VAL A 141 -6.30 -24.34 2.51
CA VAL A 141 -7.56 -24.40 1.76
C VAL A 141 -7.35 -24.86 0.32
N LEU A 142 -6.29 -24.40 -0.34
CA LEU A 142 -5.96 -24.80 -1.71
C LEU A 142 -5.45 -26.25 -1.78
N SER A 143 -4.68 -26.70 -0.77
CA SER A 143 -4.15 -28.08 -0.72
C SER A 143 -5.25 -29.10 -0.48
N GLU A 144 -6.29 -28.79 0.31
CA GLU A 144 -7.45 -29.66 0.49
C GLU A 144 -8.19 -29.93 -0.85
N ASN A 145 -8.16 -28.98 -1.76
CA ASN A 145 -8.74 -29.13 -3.10
C ASN A 145 -7.81 -29.80 -4.12
N MET A 146 -6.55 -30.05 -3.75
CA MET A 146 -5.55 -30.73 -4.60
C MET A 146 -5.57 -32.25 -4.38
N THR A 147 -6.74 -32.86 -4.48
CA THR A 147 -6.90 -34.31 -4.45
C THR A 147 -6.80 -34.89 -5.85
N LEU A 148 -6.41 -36.16 -5.94
CA LEU A 148 -6.34 -36.92 -7.23
C LEU A 148 -7.70 -36.97 -7.96
N THR A 149 -8.77 -36.66 -7.26
CA THR A 149 -10.15 -36.60 -7.80
C THR A 149 -10.48 -35.25 -8.45
N ASN A 150 -9.61 -34.23 -8.29
CA ASN A 150 -9.83 -32.91 -8.88
C ASN A 150 -9.28 -32.88 -10.33
N PRO A 151 -10.13 -32.80 -11.35
CA PRO A 151 -9.73 -32.87 -12.76
C PRO A 151 -8.78 -31.72 -13.17
N ILE A 152 -8.87 -30.56 -12.51
CA ILE A 152 -8.01 -29.39 -12.78
C ILE A 152 -6.59 -29.65 -12.25
N ALA A 153 -6.46 -30.25 -11.07
CA ALA A 153 -5.18 -30.59 -10.48
C ALA A 153 -4.49 -31.68 -11.29
N GLU A 154 -5.23 -32.71 -11.69
CA GLU A 154 -4.76 -33.79 -12.53
C GLU A 154 -4.30 -33.29 -13.91
N GLN A 155 -5.08 -32.43 -14.55
CA GLN A 155 -4.71 -31.86 -15.85
C GLN A 155 -3.41 -31.05 -15.77
N LYS A 156 -3.23 -30.21 -14.72
CA LYS A 156 -2.00 -29.45 -14.52
C LYS A 156 -0.80 -30.32 -14.22
N TYR A 157 -0.99 -31.37 -13.42
CA TYR A 157 0.05 -32.34 -13.15
C TYR A 157 0.50 -33.05 -14.43
N ASN A 158 -0.45 -33.55 -15.22
CA ASN A 158 -0.17 -34.24 -16.49
C ASN A 158 0.47 -33.30 -17.52
N GLN A 159 0.08 -32.03 -17.58
CA GLN A 159 0.76 -31.03 -18.40
C GLN A 159 2.21 -30.83 -18.00
N ALA A 160 2.49 -30.67 -16.70
CA ALA A 160 3.85 -30.50 -16.20
C ALA A 160 4.69 -31.76 -16.42
N LEU A 161 4.12 -32.95 -16.20
CA LEU A 161 4.75 -34.23 -16.41
C LEU A 161 5.15 -34.41 -17.90
N ASN A 162 4.19 -34.17 -18.81
CA ASN A 162 4.43 -34.29 -20.24
C ASN A 162 5.47 -33.27 -20.73
N SER A 163 5.48 -32.06 -20.19
CA SER A 163 6.50 -31.07 -20.54
C SER A 163 7.90 -31.46 -20.06
N ALA A 164 8.02 -32.09 -18.90
CA ALA A 164 9.30 -32.60 -18.39
C ALA A 164 9.81 -33.81 -19.20
N LEU A 165 8.91 -34.72 -19.55
CA LEU A 165 9.23 -35.86 -20.44
C LEU A 165 9.67 -35.41 -21.83
N ALA A 166 9.03 -34.36 -22.38
CA ALA A 166 9.41 -33.79 -23.67
C ALA A 166 10.80 -33.12 -23.64
N GLN A 167 11.26 -32.71 -22.45
CA GLN A 167 12.62 -32.19 -22.22
C GLN A 167 13.68 -33.28 -22.04
N GLY A 168 13.29 -34.55 -22.05
CA GLY A 168 14.19 -35.68 -21.96
C GLY A 168 14.49 -36.19 -20.56
N HIS A 169 13.72 -35.76 -19.54
CA HIS A 169 13.87 -36.28 -18.19
C HIS A 169 13.31 -37.71 -18.08
N GLU A 170 13.91 -38.53 -17.22
CA GLU A 170 13.37 -39.84 -16.87
C GLU A 170 12.00 -39.69 -16.18
N PHE A 171 11.16 -40.69 -16.26
CA PHE A 171 9.80 -40.67 -15.71
C PHE A 171 9.77 -40.38 -14.23
N SER A 172 10.74 -40.87 -13.45
CA SER A 172 10.87 -40.57 -12.00
C SER A 172 11.22 -39.12 -11.72
N GLU A 173 12.15 -38.53 -12.48
CA GLU A 173 12.53 -37.12 -12.38
C GLU A 173 11.40 -36.21 -12.87
N ALA A 174 10.75 -36.56 -13.99
CA ALA A 174 9.63 -35.84 -14.53
C ALA A 174 8.46 -35.77 -13.53
N GLY A 175 8.20 -36.85 -12.79
CA GLY A 175 7.21 -36.86 -11.71
C GLY A 175 7.53 -35.91 -10.57
N GLN A 176 8.82 -35.87 -10.15
CA GLN A 176 9.26 -34.92 -9.12
C GLN A 176 9.17 -33.45 -9.60
N LEU A 177 9.58 -33.18 -10.83
CA LEU A 177 9.48 -31.85 -11.44
C LEU A 177 8.03 -31.41 -11.57
N ALA A 178 7.12 -32.29 -11.97
CA ALA A 178 5.70 -32.02 -12.06
C ALA A 178 5.11 -31.69 -10.68
N THR A 179 5.45 -32.43 -9.63
CA THR A 179 5.02 -32.17 -8.25
C THR A 179 5.55 -30.84 -7.75
N ASN A 180 6.82 -30.53 -7.97
CA ASN A 180 7.44 -29.25 -7.58
C ASN A 180 6.80 -28.06 -8.32
N SER A 181 6.50 -28.22 -9.62
CA SER A 181 5.80 -27.22 -10.41
C SER A 181 4.39 -26.96 -9.89
N LEU A 182 3.68 -28.01 -9.51
CA LEU A 182 2.35 -27.91 -8.91
C LEU A 182 2.40 -27.17 -7.58
N TYR A 183 3.37 -27.53 -6.71
CA TYR A 183 3.58 -26.90 -5.42
C TYR A 183 3.93 -25.41 -5.57
N SER A 184 4.80 -25.05 -6.49
CA SER A 184 5.17 -23.66 -6.76
C SER A 184 3.97 -22.83 -7.26
N THR A 185 3.13 -23.42 -8.10
CA THR A 185 1.89 -22.79 -8.57
C THR A 185 0.92 -22.56 -7.42
N LEU A 186 0.76 -23.55 -6.54
CA LEU A 186 -0.06 -23.45 -5.33
C LEU A 186 0.43 -22.32 -4.42
N GLN A 187 1.74 -22.25 -4.20
CA GLN A 187 2.35 -21.21 -3.37
C GLN A 187 2.12 -19.80 -3.96
N GLN A 188 2.24 -19.65 -5.26
CA GLN A 188 1.95 -18.36 -5.94
C GLN A 188 0.47 -17.98 -5.82
N GLN A 189 -0.45 -18.92 -6.01
CA GLN A 189 -1.88 -18.66 -5.87
C GLN A 189 -2.27 -18.34 -4.44
N SER A 190 -1.72 -19.05 -3.45
CA SER A 190 -1.96 -18.76 -2.04
C SER A 190 -1.44 -17.39 -1.63
N LEU A 191 -0.27 -16.99 -2.12
CA LEU A 191 0.28 -15.66 -1.91
C LEU A 191 -0.60 -14.56 -2.52
N LEU A 192 -1.09 -14.79 -3.74
CA LEU A 192 -1.98 -13.83 -4.42
C LEU A 192 -3.31 -13.69 -3.66
N LEU A 193 -3.88 -14.79 -3.20
CA LEU A 193 -5.10 -14.79 -2.38
C LEU A 193 -4.87 -14.06 -1.05
N ALA A 194 -3.74 -14.33 -0.39
CA ALA A 194 -3.35 -13.68 0.85
C ALA A 194 -3.18 -12.17 0.68
N LEU A 195 -2.48 -11.73 -0.37
CA LEU A 195 -2.31 -10.32 -0.71
C LEU A 195 -3.66 -9.63 -0.98
N LYS A 196 -4.52 -10.26 -1.77
CA LYS A 196 -5.84 -9.72 -2.08
C LYS A 196 -6.70 -9.57 -0.82
N THR A 197 -6.69 -10.57 0.05
CA THR A 197 -7.41 -10.55 1.33
C THR A 197 -6.86 -9.47 2.26
N LEU A 198 -5.54 -9.36 2.37
CA LEU A 198 -4.87 -8.33 3.17
C LEU A 198 -5.25 -6.92 2.70
N ILE A 199 -5.17 -6.67 1.40
CA ILE A 199 -5.55 -5.37 0.81
C ILE A 199 -7.02 -5.09 1.06
N GLY A 200 -7.90 -6.10 0.99
CA GLY A 200 -9.31 -5.96 1.32
C GLY A 200 -9.54 -5.50 2.76
N TYR A 201 -8.84 -6.10 3.73
CA TYR A 201 -8.93 -5.66 5.13
C TYR A 201 -8.43 -4.22 5.33
N VAL A 202 -7.29 -3.88 4.71
CA VAL A 202 -6.73 -2.52 4.78
C VAL A 202 -7.66 -1.51 4.10
N LEU A 203 -8.31 -1.88 2.99
CA LEU A 203 -9.28 -1.04 2.30
C LEU A 203 -10.49 -0.71 3.20
N ILE A 204 -11.04 -1.72 3.86
CA ILE A 204 -12.18 -1.53 4.79
C ILE A 204 -11.74 -0.61 5.94
N LEU A 205 -10.57 -0.86 6.53
CA LEU A 205 -10.03 -0.02 7.59
C LEU A 205 -9.82 1.43 7.12
N ALA A 206 -9.22 1.62 5.94
CA ALA A 206 -9.00 2.94 5.37
C ALA A 206 -10.31 3.69 5.09
N LEU A 207 -11.35 2.99 4.64
CA LEU A 207 -12.67 3.55 4.41
C LEU A 207 -13.30 4.00 5.74
N VAL A 208 -13.25 3.18 6.78
CA VAL A 208 -13.74 3.54 8.12
C VAL A 208 -13.01 4.77 8.64
N VAL A 209 -11.67 4.81 8.55
CA VAL A 209 -10.87 5.96 8.99
C VAL A 209 -11.20 7.22 8.18
N ALA A 210 -11.39 7.10 6.86
CA ALA A 210 -11.76 8.22 6.00
C ALA A 210 -13.13 8.81 6.39
N VAL A 211 -14.12 7.94 6.68
CA VAL A 211 -15.44 8.36 7.13
C VAL A 211 -15.36 9.03 8.51
N VAL A 212 -14.66 8.41 9.46
CA VAL A 212 -14.47 8.99 10.81
C VAL A 212 -13.78 10.35 10.71
N ALA A 213 -12.71 10.47 9.91
CA ALA A 213 -12.02 11.75 9.70
C ALA A 213 -12.94 12.84 9.11
N ALA A 214 -13.91 12.45 8.27
CA ALA A 214 -14.90 13.39 7.73
C ALA A 214 -15.87 13.93 8.79
N PHE A 215 -16.14 13.19 9.85
CA PHE A 215 -17.07 13.58 10.91
C PHE A 215 -16.40 14.27 12.10
N ILE A 216 -15.10 14.07 12.33
CA ILE A 216 -14.38 14.73 13.41
C ILE A 216 -14.33 16.25 13.15
N PRO A 217 -14.86 17.08 14.05
CA PRO A 217 -14.77 18.52 13.92
C PRO A 217 -13.36 18.99 14.28
N PHE A 218 -12.51 19.16 13.29
CA PHE A 218 -11.21 19.85 13.47
C PHE A 218 -11.49 21.36 13.56
N HIS A 219 -11.95 21.85 14.71
CA HIS A 219 -12.30 23.24 14.96
C HIS A 219 -11.11 23.97 15.59
N LYS A 220 -10.05 24.16 14.85
CA LYS A 220 -9.00 25.05 15.26
C LYS A 220 -8.93 26.23 14.33
N THR A 221 -9.16 27.39 14.91
CA THR A 221 -8.90 28.67 14.27
C THR A 221 -7.39 28.90 14.29
N LEU A 222 -6.76 28.86 13.11
CA LEU A 222 -5.37 29.32 12.95
C LEU A 222 -5.23 30.70 13.60
N LYS A 223 -4.72 30.75 14.80
CA LYS A 223 -4.16 31.98 15.34
C LYS A 223 -2.88 32.23 14.56
N VAL A 224 -2.99 32.92 13.43
CA VAL A 224 -1.83 33.49 12.78
C VAL A 224 -1.20 34.40 13.85
N ALA A 225 -0.10 33.92 14.45
CA ALA A 225 0.77 34.83 15.19
C ALA A 225 1.27 35.83 14.14
N VAL A 226 0.61 36.96 14.07
CA VAL A 226 1.15 38.12 13.38
C VAL A 226 2.44 38.40 14.14
N VAL A 227 3.56 37.99 13.55
CA VAL A 227 4.88 38.45 13.96
C VAL A 227 4.78 39.97 13.81
N LYS A 228 4.52 40.66 14.91
CA LYS A 228 4.69 42.10 14.97
C LYS A 228 6.16 42.35 14.66
N THR A 229 6.41 42.70 13.42
CA THR A 229 7.70 43.21 12.97
C THR A 229 8.01 44.41 13.84
N GLY A 230 9.12 44.33 14.56
CA GLY A 230 9.53 45.21 15.62
C GLY A 230 9.67 46.69 15.26
N ASP A 231 8.55 47.40 15.30
CA ASP A 231 8.51 48.87 15.28
C ASP A 231 8.29 49.48 16.67
N ASP A 232 8.32 48.63 17.73
CA ASP A 232 8.18 49.12 19.12
C ASP A 232 9.51 49.04 19.91
N MET A 233 10.67 49.23 19.27
CA MET A 233 11.91 49.49 19.96
C MET A 233 12.39 50.90 19.64
N VAL A 234 11.77 51.90 20.25
CA VAL A 234 12.36 53.24 20.53
C VAL A 234 11.99 53.62 21.96
#